data_85abb0f02ed5a3a1ab1781e0b95b9132
#
_entry.id   85abb0f02ed5a3a1ab1781e0b95b9132
#
_cell.length_a   1.000
_cell.length_b   1.000
_cell.length_c   1.000
_cell.angle_alpha   90.00
_cell.angle_beta   90.00
_cell.angle_gamma   90.00
#
_symmetry.space_group_name_H-M   'P 1'
#
loop_
_entity.id
_entity.type
_entity.pdbx_description
1 polymer ?
#
loop_
_entity_poly.entity_id
_entity_poly.type
_entity_poly.pdbx_seq_one_letter_code
_entity_poly.pdbx_strand_id
1 'polypeptide(L)'
;MEDLKEMTRARDSAESGLASAQKQAKDQTRRLLKAEDQLKIANEQIINLKKKLAEIEEAKNVAEWARNEALRAKEEAVFARVEAESSKEKAYDLGVAET
;
A
#
# COMPACT_ATOMS: atom_id res chain seq x y z
N MET A 1 -34.43 4.04 65.23
CA MET A 1 -35.08 4.08 63.90
C MET A 1 -34.29 4.89 62.88
N GLU A 2 -33.56 5.91 63.29
CA GLU A 2 -32.68 6.66 62.35
C GLU A 2 -31.52 5.80 61.87
N ASP A 3 -30.93 4.93 62.68
CA ASP A 3 -29.86 4.03 62.29
C ASP A 3 -30.24 3.05 61.20
N LEU A 4 -31.49 2.58 61.21
CA LEU A 4 -32.00 1.68 60.17
C LEU A 4 -32.15 2.40 58.83
N LYS A 5 -32.60 3.68 58.88
CA LYS A 5 -32.70 4.53 57.67
C LYS A 5 -31.33 4.85 57.07
N GLU A 6 -30.34 5.14 57.91
CA GLU A 6 -28.97 5.39 57.50
C GLU A 6 -28.34 4.14 56.88
N MET A 7 -28.55 2.97 57.50
CA MET A 7 -28.08 1.69 56.98
C MET A 7 -28.71 1.36 55.63
N THR A 8 -30.00 1.61 55.47
CA THR A 8 -30.74 1.41 54.22
C THR A 8 -30.21 2.34 53.13
N ARG A 9 -29.98 3.63 53.45
CA ARG A 9 -29.45 4.60 52.50
C ARG A 9 -28.04 4.24 52.07
N ALA A 10 -27.17 3.82 52.99
CA ALA A 10 -25.82 3.39 52.69
C ALA A 10 -25.81 2.14 51.80
N ARG A 11 -26.71 1.21 52.04
CA ARG A 11 -26.88 0.01 51.23
C ARG A 11 -27.37 0.35 49.83
N ASP A 12 -28.37 1.17 49.70
CA ASP A 12 -28.91 1.61 48.41
C ASP A 12 -27.86 2.37 47.60
N SER A 13 -27.09 3.22 48.24
CA SER A 13 -26.00 3.95 47.62
C SER A 13 -24.89 2.99 47.12
N ALA A 14 -24.53 1.99 47.93
CA ALA A 14 -23.55 0.99 47.55
C ALA A 14 -24.04 0.13 46.38
N GLU A 15 -25.31 -0.29 46.39
CA GLU A 15 -25.89 -1.06 45.30
C GLU A 15 -25.97 -0.24 44.01
N SER A 16 -26.32 1.05 44.09
CA SER A 16 -26.33 1.97 42.97
C SER A 16 -24.91 2.16 42.37
N GLY A 17 -23.93 2.35 43.26
CA GLY A 17 -22.51 2.46 42.83
C GLY A 17 -21.98 1.20 42.14
N LEU A 18 -22.35 0.02 42.67
CA LEU A 18 -21.98 -1.25 42.09
C LEU A 18 -22.60 -1.45 40.72
N ALA A 19 -23.90 -1.14 40.57
CA ALA A 19 -24.62 -1.23 39.31
C ALA A 19 -23.99 -0.29 38.26
N SER A 20 -23.64 0.93 38.67
CA SER A 20 -22.96 1.89 37.80
C SER A 20 -21.58 1.41 37.36
N ALA A 21 -20.77 0.85 38.29
CA ALA A 21 -19.49 0.29 37.99
C ALA A 21 -19.57 -0.90 37.03
N GLN A 22 -20.55 -1.78 37.22
CA GLN A 22 -20.79 -2.91 36.31
C GLN A 22 -21.16 -2.47 34.92
N LYS A 23 -21.99 -1.43 34.80
CA LYS A 23 -22.36 -0.84 33.52
C LYS A 23 -21.16 -0.25 32.81
N GLN A 24 -20.33 0.50 33.51
CA GLN A 24 -19.09 1.06 32.96
C GLN A 24 -18.14 -0.04 32.51
N ALA A 25 -17.98 -1.11 33.27
CA ALA A 25 -17.13 -2.23 32.90
C ALA A 25 -17.62 -2.92 31.61
N LYS A 26 -18.93 -3.11 31.48
CA LYS A 26 -19.54 -3.68 30.27
C LYS A 26 -19.34 -2.75 29.06
N ASP A 27 -19.52 -1.45 29.25
CA ASP A 27 -19.32 -0.46 28.18
C ASP A 27 -17.86 -0.41 27.74
N GLN A 28 -16.92 -0.48 28.67
CA GLN A 28 -15.47 -0.53 28.37
C GLN A 28 -15.12 -1.80 27.61
N THR A 29 -15.63 -2.95 28.04
CA THR A 29 -15.39 -4.23 27.35
C THR A 29 -15.93 -4.19 25.93
N ARG A 30 -17.13 -3.63 25.74
CA ARG A 30 -17.75 -3.49 24.43
C ARG A 30 -16.93 -2.59 23.51
N ARG A 31 -16.44 -1.47 24.05
CA ARG A 31 -15.57 -0.55 23.29
C ARG A 31 -14.25 -1.20 22.91
N LEU A 32 -13.66 -1.98 23.83
CA LEU A 32 -12.42 -2.69 23.57
C LEU A 32 -12.58 -3.72 22.47
N LEU A 33 -13.63 -4.53 22.51
CA LEU A 33 -13.93 -5.52 21.47
C LEU A 33 -14.13 -4.86 20.11
N LYS A 34 -14.86 -3.72 20.09
CA LYS A 34 -15.07 -2.95 18.86
C LYS A 34 -13.76 -2.40 18.31
N ALA A 35 -12.90 -1.88 19.18
CA ALA A 35 -11.59 -1.38 18.79
C ALA A 35 -10.69 -2.50 18.25
N GLU A 36 -10.73 -3.68 18.86
CA GLU A 36 -9.99 -4.86 18.39
C GLU A 36 -10.44 -5.29 16.99
N ASP A 37 -11.76 -5.32 16.75
CA ASP A 37 -12.31 -5.63 15.44
C ASP A 37 -11.90 -4.60 14.39
N GLN A 38 -11.95 -3.32 14.72
CA GLN A 38 -11.49 -2.25 13.83
C GLN A 38 -10.01 -2.35 13.51
N LEU A 39 -9.19 -2.72 14.50
CA LEU A 39 -7.75 -2.95 14.32
C LEU A 39 -7.48 -4.12 13.40
N LYS A 40 -8.22 -5.20 13.56
CA LYS A 40 -8.11 -6.38 12.70
C LYS A 40 -8.42 -6.03 11.25
N ILE A 41 -9.52 -5.30 11.02
CA ILE A 41 -9.91 -4.84 9.69
C ILE A 41 -8.84 -3.93 9.09
N ALA A 42 -8.33 -2.97 9.88
CA ALA A 42 -7.27 -2.07 9.43
C ALA A 42 -6.00 -2.83 9.04
N ASN A 43 -5.60 -3.84 9.82
CA ASN A 43 -4.45 -4.68 9.53
C ASN A 43 -4.63 -5.47 8.22
N GLU A 44 -5.81 -6.02 8.00
CA GLU A 44 -6.16 -6.71 6.74
C GLU A 44 -6.06 -5.76 5.55
N GLN A 45 -6.56 -4.54 5.70
CA GLN A 45 -6.45 -3.50 4.66
C GLN A 45 -5.00 -3.13 4.37
N ILE A 46 -4.17 -3.00 5.40
CA ILE A 46 -2.74 -2.70 5.25
C ILE A 46 -2.03 -3.82 4.48
N ILE A 47 -2.31 -5.07 4.81
CA ILE A 47 -1.74 -6.24 4.12
C ILE A 47 -2.13 -6.23 2.64
N ASN A 48 -3.41 -5.97 2.34
CA ASN A 48 -3.92 -5.89 0.99
C ASN A 48 -3.28 -4.74 0.20
N LEU A 49 -3.12 -3.58 0.84
CA LEU A 49 -2.46 -2.42 0.22
C LEU A 49 -0.98 -2.68 -0.07
N LYS A 50 -0.27 -3.32 0.84
CA LYS A 50 1.13 -3.72 0.64
C LYS A 50 1.27 -4.67 -0.54
N LYS A 51 0.36 -5.62 -0.65
CA LYS A 51 0.33 -6.58 -1.76
C LYS A 51 0.10 -5.87 -3.10
N LYS A 52 -0.87 -4.96 -3.15
CA LYS A 52 -1.15 -4.15 -4.35
C LYS A 52 0.03 -3.27 -4.71
N LEU A 53 0.67 -2.66 -3.72
CA LEU A 53 1.86 -1.84 -3.94
C LEU A 53 3.00 -2.65 -4.55
N ALA A 54 3.24 -3.85 -4.05
CA ALA A 54 4.25 -4.76 -4.60
C ALA A 54 3.94 -5.13 -6.06
N GLU A 55 2.67 -5.40 -6.38
CA GLU A 55 2.23 -5.68 -7.74
C GLU A 55 2.45 -4.48 -8.67
N ILE A 56 2.15 -3.27 -8.19
CA ILE A 56 2.35 -2.04 -8.95
C ILE A 56 3.84 -1.78 -9.19
N GLU A 57 4.68 -1.98 -8.19
CA GLU A 57 6.14 -1.83 -8.32
C GLU A 57 6.72 -2.83 -9.32
N GLU A 58 6.26 -4.06 -9.28
CA GLU A 58 6.66 -5.09 -10.24
C GLU A 58 6.24 -4.70 -11.67
N ALA A 59 4.99 -4.26 -11.85
CA ALA A 59 4.50 -3.80 -13.13
C ALA A 59 5.30 -2.59 -13.65
N LYS A 60 5.63 -1.66 -12.76
CA LYS A 60 6.49 -0.51 -13.09
C LYS A 60 7.87 -0.95 -13.56
N ASN A 61 8.50 -1.87 -12.84
CA ASN A 61 9.81 -2.38 -13.21
C ASN A 61 9.79 -3.10 -14.55
N VAL A 62 8.77 -3.89 -14.82
CA VAL A 62 8.59 -4.56 -16.11
C VAL A 62 8.41 -3.53 -17.23
N ALA A 63 7.61 -2.50 -17.00
CA ALA A 63 7.39 -1.43 -17.98
C ALA A 63 8.67 -0.64 -18.27
N GLU A 64 9.45 -0.33 -17.23
CA GLU A 64 10.76 0.35 -17.39
C GLU A 64 11.75 -0.51 -18.17
N TRP A 65 11.79 -1.81 -17.87
CA TRP A 65 12.63 -2.74 -18.60
C TRP A 65 12.26 -2.79 -20.09
N ALA A 66 10.97 -2.92 -20.39
CA ALA A 66 10.47 -2.94 -21.76
C ALA A 66 10.79 -1.64 -22.49
N ARG A 67 10.63 -0.51 -21.82
CA ARG A 67 10.99 0.80 -22.36
C ARG A 67 12.49 0.88 -22.68
N ASN A 68 13.33 0.45 -21.77
CA ASN A 68 14.78 0.47 -21.96
C ASN A 68 15.20 -0.44 -23.12
N GLU A 69 14.59 -1.61 -23.24
CA GLU A 69 14.83 -2.52 -24.38
C GLU A 69 14.39 -1.91 -25.70
N ALA A 70 13.23 -1.23 -25.72
CA ALA A 70 12.75 -0.53 -26.91
C ALA A 70 13.69 0.61 -27.33
N LEU A 71 14.20 1.39 -26.37
CA LEU A 71 15.16 2.45 -26.61
C LEU A 71 16.48 1.89 -27.18
N ARG A 72 16.96 0.79 -26.61
CA ARG A 72 18.18 0.11 -27.08
C ARG A 72 17.99 -0.38 -28.51
N ALA A 73 16.89 -1.02 -28.83
CA ALA A 73 16.58 -1.49 -30.16
C ALA A 73 16.50 -0.33 -31.17
N LYS A 74 15.92 0.79 -30.74
CA LYS A 74 15.87 2.01 -31.56
C LYS A 74 17.26 2.56 -31.84
N GLU A 75 18.13 2.64 -30.83
CA GLU A 75 19.50 3.09 -30.98
C GLU A 75 20.30 2.18 -31.91
N GLU A 76 20.17 0.87 -31.76
CA GLU A 76 20.81 -0.11 -32.65
C GLU A 76 20.34 0.03 -34.10
N ALA A 77 19.03 0.26 -34.29
CA ALA A 77 18.45 0.47 -35.61
C ALA A 77 18.99 1.76 -36.26
N VAL A 78 19.07 2.85 -35.49
CA VAL A 78 19.64 4.12 -35.97
C VAL A 78 21.12 3.94 -36.32
N PHE A 79 21.90 3.27 -35.48
CA PHE A 79 23.31 3.00 -35.74
C PHE A 79 23.53 2.15 -36.98
N ALA A 80 22.76 1.10 -37.16
CA ALA A 80 22.80 0.26 -38.35
C ALA A 80 22.47 1.04 -39.63
N ARG A 81 21.48 1.93 -39.53
CA ARG A 81 21.07 2.81 -40.64
C ARG A 81 22.20 3.77 -41.00
N VAL A 82 22.86 4.39 -40.02
CA VAL A 82 23.97 5.30 -40.25
C VAL A 82 25.14 4.56 -40.87
N GLU A 83 25.46 3.35 -40.39
CA GLU A 83 26.50 2.52 -40.99
C GLU A 83 26.20 2.13 -42.44
N ALA A 84 24.93 1.76 -42.71
CA ALA A 84 24.51 1.41 -44.06
C ALA A 84 24.63 2.60 -45.02
N GLU A 85 24.22 3.79 -44.58
CA GLU A 85 24.36 5.02 -45.38
C GLU A 85 25.83 5.36 -45.62
N SER A 86 26.70 5.25 -44.62
CA SER A 86 28.13 5.49 -44.74
C SER A 86 28.78 4.51 -45.69
N SER A 87 28.43 3.22 -45.60
CA SER A 87 28.95 2.19 -46.51
C SER A 87 28.50 2.43 -47.94
N LYS A 88 27.28 2.86 -48.14
CA LYS A 88 26.71 3.20 -49.44
C LYS A 88 27.41 4.40 -50.05
N GLU A 89 27.68 5.44 -49.29
CA GLU A 89 28.45 6.60 -49.77
C GLU A 89 29.88 6.22 -50.14
N LYS A 90 30.56 5.41 -49.37
CA LYS A 90 31.92 4.91 -49.68
C LYS A 90 31.92 4.09 -50.96
N ALA A 91 30.97 3.20 -51.14
CA ALA A 91 30.83 2.41 -52.36
C ALA A 91 30.58 3.27 -53.58
N TYR A 92 29.75 4.31 -53.43
CA TYR A 92 29.47 5.27 -54.47
C TYR A 92 30.73 6.07 -54.86
N ASP A 93 31.46 6.59 -53.89
CA ASP A 93 32.70 7.33 -54.09
C ASP A 93 33.76 6.48 -54.80
N LEU A 94 33.89 5.22 -54.39
CA LEU A 94 34.80 4.26 -55.02
C LEU A 94 34.40 3.97 -56.47
N GLY A 95 33.10 3.81 -56.71
CA GLY A 95 32.57 3.57 -58.04
C GLY A 95 32.80 4.77 -58.98
N VAL A 96 32.64 5.98 -58.47
CA VAL A 96 32.91 7.21 -59.22
C VAL A 96 34.41 7.34 -59.51
N ALA A 97 35.28 6.97 -58.56
CA ALA A 97 36.72 7.02 -58.73
C ALA A 97 37.25 6.01 -59.75
N GLU A 98 36.57 4.90 -59.94
CA GLU A 98 36.93 3.88 -60.96
C GLU A 98 36.51 4.24 -62.36
N THR A 99 35.59 5.14 -62.52
CA THR A 99 35.12 5.61 -63.80
C THR A 99 35.85 6.87 -64.25
#